data_019370c807cc28853b4bb924118c8644
#
_entry.id   019370c807cc28853b4bb924118c8644
#
_cell.length_a   1.000
_cell.length_b   1.000
_cell.length_c   1.000
_cell.angle_alpha   90.00
_cell.angle_beta   90.00
_cell.angle_gamma   90.00
#
_symmetry.space_group_name_H-M   'P 1'
#
loop_
_entity.id
_entity.type
_entity.pdbx_description
1 polymer ?
#
loop_
_entity_poly.entity_id
_entity_poly.type
_entity_poly.pdbx_seq_one_letter_code
_entity_poly.pdbx_strand_id
1 'polypeptide(L)'
;MRWPNSWRKNSEVMEFAVELLPVLRELIAGEQSFSCDGALCAELERFHLGPLAYFRSGGKLPAPWRRQFCGQFRQQAGNALRQQFAFDQLAAMLEENRIRFTPIKGVDLAFRVYPVPGLRPFCDWDIWIHPDDCARIRDVLKRDGWSCELEAIADHHFAMRRKNGFCLEPHFTLPNFNGIPVRELWKECIPIQEGACRHALSPELNLLLLYRHNNIDFFRKSNLPKLLADLGFLLKSSRINWEKLARLCWSFRCGSPELLFQAFPEFFLKAAKPEEKHSAEAARALRSILLAPPQFETYELIMNARHRFSWEWWKTRLRCLRPDNVRLKYLKQNQSGNFALFYCHDFLKKLYNSVLFSAQSSSAELAEFQNKLEKIEYFSSAVPNHSRQK
;
A
#
# COMPACT_ATOMS: atom_id res chain seq x y z
N MET A 1 -20.41 -1.36 -11.88
CA MET A 1 -20.42 -2.56 -11.00
C MET A 1 -20.40 -2.11 -9.55
N ARG A 2 -21.43 -2.43 -8.78
CA ARG A 2 -21.38 -2.24 -7.32
C ARG A 2 -20.52 -3.37 -6.75
N TRP A 3 -19.49 -3.05 -6.03
CA TRP A 3 -18.75 -4.02 -5.23
C TRP A 3 -19.71 -4.69 -4.25
N PRO A 4 -19.58 -5.98 -3.98
CA PRO A 4 -20.36 -6.64 -2.94
C PRO A 4 -20.15 -5.90 -1.63
N ASN A 5 -21.23 -5.67 -0.87
CA ASN A 5 -21.19 -4.98 0.43
C ASN A 5 -20.33 -5.70 1.49
N SER A 6 -19.80 -6.87 1.20
CA SER A 6 -18.84 -7.61 2.02
C SER A 6 -17.52 -6.86 2.27
N TRP A 7 -17.12 -5.95 1.37
CA TRP A 7 -15.91 -5.13 1.53
C TRP A 7 -16.04 -4.02 2.58
N ARG A 8 -17.28 -3.74 3.05
CA ARG A 8 -17.54 -2.65 4.00
C ARG A 8 -17.77 -3.09 5.45
N LYS A 9 -17.88 -4.40 5.74
CA LYS A 9 -18.42 -4.87 7.02
C LYS A 9 -17.45 -5.50 8.01
N ASN A 10 -16.19 -5.71 7.70
CA ASN A 10 -15.27 -6.30 8.67
C ASN A 10 -14.14 -5.33 9.03
N SER A 11 -14.39 -4.50 10.05
CA SER A 11 -13.37 -3.86 10.88
C SER A 11 -12.79 -4.83 11.93
N GLU A 12 -13.09 -6.13 11.82
CA GLU A 12 -12.43 -7.14 12.63
C GLU A 12 -10.97 -7.21 12.22
N VAL A 13 -10.09 -7.01 13.20
CA VAL A 13 -8.65 -7.26 13.07
C VAL A 13 -8.51 -8.71 12.66
N MET A 14 -8.10 -8.95 11.41
CA MET A 14 -7.92 -10.30 10.92
C MET A 14 -6.59 -10.80 11.44
N GLU A 15 -6.61 -11.65 12.47
CA GLU A 15 -5.43 -12.44 12.83
C GLU A 15 -4.94 -13.19 11.60
N PHE A 16 -3.65 -13.07 11.36
CA PHE A 16 -3.00 -13.76 10.26
C PHE A 16 -2.63 -15.17 10.72
N ALA A 17 -3.12 -16.18 10.02
CA ALA A 17 -2.71 -17.54 10.28
C ALA A 17 -1.23 -17.72 9.93
N VAL A 18 -0.39 -17.98 10.92
CA VAL A 18 1.07 -18.17 10.75
C VAL A 18 1.36 -19.32 9.78
N GLU A 19 0.46 -20.30 9.74
CA GLU A 19 0.48 -21.45 8.82
C GLU A 19 0.41 -21.06 7.36
N LEU A 20 -0.11 -19.86 7.04
CA LEU A 20 -0.15 -19.37 5.67
C LEU A 20 1.22 -18.91 5.14
N LEU A 21 2.18 -18.58 6.02
CA LEU A 21 3.49 -18.09 5.62
C LEU A 21 4.27 -19.07 4.73
N PRO A 22 4.43 -20.36 5.10
CA PRO A 22 5.10 -21.33 4.24
C PRO A 22 4.43 -21.48 2.88
N VAL A 23 3.09 -21.55 2.88
CA VAL A 23 2.28 -21.65 1.66
C VAL A 23 2.49 -20.44 0.75
N LEU A 24 2.43 -19.22 1.31
CA LEU A 24 2.65 -18.00 0.55
C LEU A 24 4.07 -17.95 -0.05
N ARG A 25 5.09 -18.41 0.70
CA ARG A 25 6.47 -18.52 0.20
C ARG A 25 6.54 -19.44 -1.03
N GLU A 26 5.93 -20.62 -0.97
CA GLU A 26 5.89 -21.58 -2.09
C GLU A 26 5.15 -21.00 -3.31
N LEU A 27 4.03 -20.31 -3.08
CA LEU A 27 3.28 -19.61 -4.13
C LEU A 27 4.13 -18.54 -4.84
N ILE A 28 4.92 -17.77 -4.10
CA ILE A 28 5.81 -16.76 -4.66
C ILE A 28 6.99 -17.44 -5.37
N ALA A 29 7.62 -18.45 -4.76
CA ALA A 29 8.72 -19.19 -5.35
C ALA A 29 8.33 -19.89 -6.65
N GLY A 30 7.08 -20.31 -6.78
CA GLY A 30 6.57 -21.02 -7.94
C GLY A 30 6.88 -22.52 -7.91
N GLU A 31 7.07 -23.05 -6.71
CA GLU A 31 7.27 -24.48 -6.51
C GLU A 31 5.98 -25.23 -6.79
N GLN A 32 6.09 -26.34 -7.56
CA GLN A 32 4.93 -27.15 -7.94
C GLN A 32 4.52 -28.17 -6.84
N SER A 33 5.24 -28.21 -5.76
CA SER A 33 5.00 -29.11 -4.62
C SER A 33 3.91 -28.63 -3.67
N PHE A 34 3.31 -27.51 -3.95
CA PHE A 34 2.27 -26.90 -3.13
C PHE A 34 1.10 -27.85 -2.89
N SER A 35 0.88 -28.21 -1.63
CA SER A 35 -0.32 -28.89 -1.17
C SER A 35 -1.06 -28.01 -0.17
N CYS A 36 -2.38 -28.00 -0.24
CA CYS A 36 -3.24 -27.16 0.58
C CYS A 36 -4.45 -27.97 1.03
N ASP A 37 -4.70 -27.99 2.31
CA ASP A 37 -5.93 -28.54 2.87
C ASP A 37 -7.08 -27.51 2.80
N GLY A 38 -8.26 -27.89 3.29
CA GLY A 38 -9.44 -27.04 3.27
C GLY A 38 -9.31 -25.80 4.14
N ALA A 39 -8.60 -25.87 5.28
CA ALA A 39 -8.42 -24.77 6.21
C ALA A 39 -7.49 -23.70 5.59
N LEU A 40 -6.36 -24.11 5.04
CA LEU A 40 -5.46 -23.22 4.31
C LEU A 40 -6.10 -22.62 3.07
N CYS A 41 -6.93 -23.37 2.34
CA CYS A 41 -7.70 -22.81 1.23
C CYS A 41 -8.67 -21.71 1.69
N ALA A 42 -9.32 -21.86 2.84
CA ALA A 42 -10.19 -20.83 3.40
C ALA A 42 -9.40 -19.56 3.75
N GLU A 43 -8.20 -19.69 4.30
CA GLU A 43 -7.30 -18.55 4.55
C GLU A 43 -6.82 -17.88 3.26
N LEU A 44 -6.45 -18.65 2.24
CA LEU A 44 -6.10 -18.11 0.92
C LEU A 44 -7.25 -17.31 0.30
N GLU A 45 -8.49 -17.80 0.45
CA GLU A 45 -9.69 -17.07 0.01
C GLU A 45 -9.88 -15.77 0.77
N ARG A 46 -9.75 -15.80 2.09
CA ARG A 46 -9.88 -14.66 2.97
C ARG A 46 -8.93 -13.51 2.58
N PHE A 47 -7.71 -13.84 2.15
CA PHE A 47 -6.71 -12.88 1.69
C PHE A 47 -6.70 -12.63 0.18
N HIS A 48 -7.69 -13.13 -0.55
CA HIS A 48 -7.81 -13.01 -2.01
C HIS A 48 -6.62 -13.58 -2.79
N LEU A 49 -5.98 -14.62 -2.25
CA LEU A 49 -4.87 -15.34 -2.85
C LEU A 49 -5.30 -16.60 -3.62
N GLY A 50 -6.62 -16.89 -3.67
CA GLY A 50 -7.17 -18.06 -4.38
C GLY A 50 -6.72 -18.16 -5.84
N PRO A 51 -6.78 -17.09 -6.66
CA PRO A 51 -6.27 -17.11 -8.03
C PRO A 51 -4.79 -17.46 -8.14
N LEU A 52 -3.95 -16.94 -7.23
CA LEU A 52 -2.53 -17.27 -7.18
C LEU A 52 -2.31 -18.75 -6.80
N ALA A 53 -3.05 -19.23 -5.82
CA ALA A 53 -3.01 -20.65 -5.42
C ALA A 53 -3.42 -21.56 -6.58
N TYR A 54 -4.49 -21.24 -7.29
CA TYR A 54 -4.93 -22.00 -8.46
C TYR A 54 -3.85 -22.03 -9.55
N PHE A 55 -3.29 -20.87 -9.89
CA PHE A 55 -2.25 -20.75 -10.91
C PHE A 55 -1.00 -21.56 -10.58
N ARG A 56 -0.62 -21.63 -9.30
CA ARG A 56 0.60 -22.31 -8.84
C ARG A 56 0.41 -23.79 -8.52
N SER A 57 -0.79 -24.21 -8.13
CA SER A 57 -1.05 -25.57 -7.68
C SER A 57 -1.01 -26.63 -8.78
N GLY A 58 -1.06 -26.26 -10.05
CA GLY A 58 -1.16 -27.20 -11.15
C GLY A 58 -2.37 -28.14 -11.04
N GLY A 59 -3.44 -27.72 -10.33
CA GLY A 59 -4.66 -28.52 -10.15
C GLY A 59 -4.68 -29.40 -8.89
N LYS A 60 -3.70 -29.33 -8.01
CA LYS A 60 -3.57 -30.13 -6.78
C LYS A 60 -4.45 -29.66 -5.60
N LEU A 61 -5.27 -28.64 -5.79
CA LEU A 61 -6.20 -28.16 -4.76
C LEU A 61 -7.36 -29.14 -4.54
N PRO A 62 -7.95 -29.20 -3.32
CA PRO A 62 -9.18 -29.93 -3.07
C PRO A 62 -10.29 -29.51 -4.03
N ALA A 63 -11.10 -30.46 -4.50
CA ALA A 63 -12.04 -30.26 -5.61
C ALA A 63 -12.98 -29.03 -5.46
N PRO A 64 -13.57 -28.72 -4.30
CA PRO A 64 -14.40 -27.53 -4.12
C PRO A 64 -13.61 -26.25 -4.38
N TRP A 65 -12.44 -26.10 -3.73
CA TRP A 65 -11.58 -24.96 -3.82
C TRP A 65 -10.97 -24.77 -5.21
N ARG A 66 -10.60 -25.86 -5.86
CA ARG A 66 -10.11 -25.82 -7.25
C ARG A 66 -11.12 -25.19 -8.20
N ARG A 67 -12.40 -25.58 -8.09
CA ARG A 67 -13.46 -24.99 -8.93
C ARG A 67 -13.65 -23.51 -8.63
N GLN A 68 -13.72 -23.15 -7.36
CA GLN A 68 -13.90 -21.77 -6.90
C GLN A 68 -12.74 -20.88 -7.35
N PHE A 69 -11.51 -21.26 -7.07
CA PHE A 69 -10.32 -20.48 -7.41
C PHE A 69 -10.08 -20.41 -8.92
N CYS A 70 -10.42 -21.48 -9.66
CA CYS A 70 -10.42 -21.45 -11.13
C CYS A 70 -11.40 -20.40 -11.66
N GLY A 71 -12.61 -20.36 -11.12
CA GLY A 71 -13.62 -19.34 -11.49
C GLY A 71 -13.12 -17.92 -11.21
N GLN A 72 -12.59 -17.69 -10.03
CA GLN A 72 -12.01 -16.40 -9.64
C GLN A 72 -10.82 -16.01 -10.53
N PHE A 73 -9.90 -16.93 -10.81
CA PHE A 73 -8.76 -16.69 -11.69
C PHE A 73 -9.22 -16.25 -13.09
N ARG A 74 -10.15 -16.99 -13.68
CA ARG A 74 -10.70 -16.65 -15.01
C ARG A 74 -11.38 -15.29 -15.04
N GLN A 75 -12.16 -14.99 -14.02
CA GLN A 75 -12.82 -13.69 -13.88
C GLN A 75 -11.83 -12.57 -13.74
N GLN A 76 -10.81 -12.73 -12.87
CA GLN A 76 -9.79 -11.73 -12.65
C GLN A 76 -8.89 -11.55 -13.87
N ALA A 77 -8.51 -12.63 -14.56
CA ALA A 77 -7.74 -12.55 -15.80
C ALA A 77 -8.50 -11.80 -16.89
N GLY A 78 -9.79 -12.10 -17.09
CA GLY A 78 -10.64 -11.36 -18.02
C GLY A 78 -10.80 -9.89 -17.65
N ASN A 79 -10.92 -9.57 -16.37
CA ASN A 79 -10.95 -8.18 -15.88
C ASN A 79 -9.62 -7.48 -16.12
N ALA A 80 -8.49 -8.14 -15.82
CA ALA A 80 -7.16 -7.58 -16.01
C ALA A 80 -6.87 -7.27 -17.49
N LEU A 81 -7.25 -8.14 -18.40
CA LEU A 81 -7.10 -7.89 -19.84
C LEU A 81 -7.92 -6.67 -20.31
N ARG A 82 -9.16 -6.53 -19.82
CA ARG A 82 -9.97 -5.34 -20.11
C ARG A 82 -9.36 -4.06 -19.54
N GLN A 83 -8.85 -4.14 -18.33
CA GLN A 83 -8.17 -3.01 -17.68
C GLN A 83 -6.86 -2.66 -18.41
N GLN A 84 -6.09 -3.65 -18.84
CA GLN A 84 -4.86 -3.45 -19.59
C GLN A 84 -5.13 -2.74 -20.90
N PHE A 85 -6.09 -3.24 -21.69
CA PHE A 85 -6.48 -2.60 -22.95
C PHE A 85 -6.91 -1.14 -22.77
N ALA A 86 -7.75 -0.88 -21.77
CA ALA A 86 -8.22 0.48 -21.50
C ALA A 86 -7.10 1.38 -20.92
N PHE A 87 -6.17 0.82 -20.15
CA PHE A 87 -5.01 1.55 -19.68
C PHE A 87 -4.03 1.89 -20.81
N ASP A 88 -3.84 1.00 -21.77
CA ASP A 88 -2.99 1.25 -22.94
C ASP A 88 -3.58 2.38 -23.82
N GLN A 89 -4.91 2.47 -23.93
CA GLN A 89 -5.57 3.62 -24.57
C GLN A 89 -5.32 4.94 -23.81
N LEU A 90 -5.42 4.91 -22.47
CA LEU A 90 -5.06 6.06 -21.64
C LEU A 90 -3.59 6.44 -21.84
N ALA A 91 -2.70 5.47 -21.84
CA ALA A 91 -1.27 5.69 -22.04
C ALA A 91 -0.99 6.35 -23.41
N ALA A 92 -1.59 5.85 -24.48
CA ALA A 92 -1.47 6.43 -25.81
C ALA A 92 -1.93 7.90 -25.84
N MET A 93 -3.08 8.18 -25.24
CA MET A 93 -3.61 9.55 -25.13
C MET A 93 -2.68 10.46 -24.34
N LEU A 94 -2.08 9.99 -23.26
CA LEU A 94 -1.10 10.77 -22.47
C LEU A 94 0.19 11.02 -23.27
N GLU A 95 0.67 10.03 -24.04
CA GLU A 95 1.81 10.18 -24.98
C GLU A 95 1.54 11.24 -26.03
N GLU A 96 0.38 11.20 -26.72
CA GLU A 96 -0.05 12.17 -27.73
C GLU A 96 -0.08 13.60 -27.17
N ASN A 97 -0.49 13.75 -25.91
CA ASN A 97 -0.52 15.04 -25.22
C ASN A 97 0.80 15.41 -24.54
N ARG A 98 1.86 14.60 -24.72
CA ARG A 98 3.18 14.78 -24.11
C ARG A 98 3.11 14.97 -22.59
N ILE A 99 2.32 14.15 -21.91
CA ILE A 99 2.21 14.09 -20.46
C ILE A 99 3.11 12.96 -19.97
N ARG A 100 4.16 13.30 -19.23
CA ARG A 100 5.07 12.33 -18.62
C ARG A 100 4.43 11.73 -17.37
N PHE A 101 4.37 10.42 -17.32
CA PHE A 101 3.75 9.68 -16.24
C PHE A 101 4.42 8.33 -15.98
N THR A 102 4.22 7.79 -14.79
CA THR A 102 4.61 6.43 -14.45
C THR A 102 3.45 5.71 -13.74
N PRO A 103 3.04 4.51 -14.19
CA PRO A 103 2.14 3.67 -13.41
C PRO A 103 2.81 3.30 -12.09
N ILE A 104 2.03 3.28 -11.02
CA ILE A 104 2.52 2.90 -9.69
C ILE A 104 1.56 1.91 -9.01
N LYS A 105 2.02 1.25 -7.95
CA LYS A 105 1.21 0.35 -7.12
C LYS A 105 0.52 -0.77 -7.93
N GLY A 106 -0.83 -0.88 -7.79
CA GLY A 106 -1.62 -2.00 -8.32
C GLY A 106 -1.46 -2.23 -9.81
N VAL A 107 -1.59 -1.19 -10.63
CA VAL A 107 -1.50 -1.27 -12.08
C VAL A 107 -0.09 -1.63 -12.55
N ASP A 108 0.94 -1.05 -11.95
CA ASP A 108 2.33 -1.37 -12.28
C ASP A 108 2.69 -2.81 -11.91
N LEU A 109 2.33 -3.23 -10.69
CA LEU A 109 2.60 -4.57 -10.21
C LEU A 109 1.91 -5.63 -11.05
N ALA A 110 0.62 -5.44 -11.37
CA ALA A 110 -0.16 -6.41 -12.11
C ALA A 110 0.37 -6.66 -13.53
N PHE A 111 0.84 -5.61 -14.22
CA PHE A 111 1.25 -5.72 -15.63
C PHE A 111 2.76 -5.90 -15.83
N ARG A 112 3.58 -5.54 -14.85
CA ARG A 112 5.04 -5.56 -15.01
C ARG A 112 5.75 -6.54 -14.07
N VAL A 113 5.19 -6.78 -12.88
CA VAL A 113 5.86 -7.52 -11.82
C VAL A 113 5.31 -8.94 -11.65
N TYR A 114 3.99 -9.09 -11.67
CA TYR A 114 3.36 -10.39 -11.53
C TYR A 114 3.47 -11.21 -12.83
N PRO A 115 3.60 -12.55 -12.73
CA PRO A 115 3.85 -13.39 -13.90
C PRO A 115 2.68 -13.43 -14.90
N VAL A 116 1.48 -13.20 -14.42
CA VAL A 116 0.25 -13.18 -15.26
C VAL A 116 -0.67 -12.09 -14.73
N PRO A 117 -1.21 -11.21 -15.59
CA PRO A 117 -2.27 -10.29 -15.22
C PRO A 117 -3.47 -11.04 -14.62
N GLY A 118 -4.06 -10.48 -13.57
CA GLY A 118 -5.17 -11.15 -12.87
C GLY A 118 -4.75 -11.90 -11.60
N LEU A 119 -3.46 -12.20 -11.40
CA LEU A 119 -2.96 -12.68 -10.11
C LEU A 119 -2.86 -11.56 -9.06
N ARG A 120 -2.81 -10.32 -9.52
CA ARG A 120 -2.77 -9.12 -8.68
C ARG A 120 -3.98 -8.23 -8.97
N PRO A 121 -5.14 -8.49 -8.32
CA PRO A 121 -6.33 -7.64 -8.53
C PRO A 121 -6.08 -6.22 -8.00
N PHE A 122 -6.61 -5.26 -8.74
CA PHE A 122 -6.60 -3.84 -8.41
C PHE A 122 -7.91 -3.19 -8.92
N CYS A 123 -8.29 -2.04 -8.35
CA CYS A 123 -9.56 -1.39 -8.64
C CYS A 123 -9.42 0.01 -9.23
N ASP A 124 -8.27 0.59 -9.11
CA ASP A 124 -7.91 1.94 -9.49
C ASP A 124 -6.59 1.96 -10.26
N TRP A 125 -6.44 2.96 -11.10
CA TRP A 125 -5.20 3.19 -11.83
C TRP A 125 -4.46 4.33 -11.19
N ASP A 126 -3.52 3.99 -10.32
CA ASP A 126 -2.58 4.97 -9.77
C ASP A 126 -1.52 5.30 -10.82
N ILE A 127 -1.42 6.56 -11.22
CA ILE A 127 -0.34 7.07 -12.06
C ILE A 127 0.33 8.26 -11.39
N TRP A 128 1.63 8.32 -11.41
CA TRP A 128 2.38 9.47 -10.92
C TRP A 128 2.77 10.37 -12.09
N ILE A 129 2.42 11.65 -12.01
CA ILE A 129 2.60 12.63 -13.07
C ILE A 129 3.87 13.43 -12.83
N HIS A 130 4.62 13.70 -13.90
CA HIS A 130 5.78 14.58 -13.81
C HIS A 130 5.37 15.97 -13.31
N PRO A 131 6.15 16.61 -12.42
CA PRO A 131 5.77 17.90 -11.82
C PRO A 131 5.40 18.99 -12.83
N ASP A 132 6.10 19.06 -13.96
CA ASP A 132 5.84 20.09 -15.00
C ASP A 132 4.52 19.86 -15.74
N ASP A 133 3.98 18.63 -15.71
CA ASP A 133 2.77 18.25 -16.45
C ASP A 133 1.52 18.26 -15.57
N CYS A 134 1.67 18.44 -14.25
CA CYS A 134 0.57 18.40 -13.27
C CYS A 134 -0.52 19.44 -13.55
N ALA A 135 -0.18 20.61 -14.05
CA ALA A 135 -1.17 21.65 -14.37
C ALA A 135 -2.06 21.27 -15.56
N ARG A 136 -1.51 20.53 -16.54
CA ARG A 136 -2.17 20.20 -17.81
C ARG A 136 -3.00 18.92 -17.76
N ILE A 137 -2.63 17.97 -16.91
CA ILE A 137 -3.21 16.61 -16.91
C ILE A 137 -4.73 16.63 -16.74
N ARG A 138 -5.26 17.49 -15.86
CA ARG A 138 -6.70 17.55 -15.59
C ARG A 138 -7.51 17.93 -16.82
N ASP A 139 -7.04 18.91 -17.61
CA ASP A 139 -7.74 19.36 -18.82
C ASP A 139 -7.64 18.32 -19.93
N VAL A 140 -6.49 17.65 -20.04
CA VAL A 140 -6.30 16.54 -20.98
C VAL A 140 -7.29 15.41 -20.67
N LEU A 141 -7.40 15.00 -19.42
CA LEU A 141 -8.33 13.94 -19.00
C LEU A 141 -9.80 14.34 -19.20
N LYS A 142 -10.17 15.58 -18.87
CA LYS A 142 -11.55 16.06 -19.10
C LYS A 142 -11.94 16.02 -20.58
N ARG A 143 -11.04 16.41 -21.48
CA ARG A 143 -11.27 16.35 -22.93
C ARG A 143 -11.44 14.92 -23.43
N ASP A 144 -10.77 13.93 -22.80
CA ASP A 144 -10.93 12.50 -23.09
C ASP A 144 -12.15 11.85 -22.39
N GLY A 145 -13.03 12.66 -21.79
CA GLY A 145 -14.29 12.18 -21.21
C GLY A 145 -14.18 11.64 -19.77
N TRP A 146 -13.09 11.94 -19.08
CA TRP A 146 -12.97 11.69 -17.65
C TRP A 146 -13.68 12.78 -16.86
N SER A 147 -14.45 12.40 -15.85
CA SER A 147 -15.12 13.32 -14.93
C SER A 147 -14.42 13.29 -13.56
N CYS A 148 -14.22 14.46 -12.97
CA CYS A 148 -13.71 14.56 -11.62
C CYS A 148 -14.83 14.20 -10.64
N GLU A 149 -14.69 13.13 -9.88
CA GLU A 149 -15.68 12.77 -8.85
C GLU A 149 -15.58 13.64 -7.61
N LEU A 150 -14.37 14.09 -7.31
CA LEU A 150 -14.09 14.87 -6.10
C LEU A 150 -12.87 15.77 -6.37
N GLU A 151 -13.06 17.06 -6.34
CA GLU A 151 -11.95 18.01 -6.38
C GLU A 151 -11.12 17.91 -5.10
N ALA A 152 -9.87 17.51 -5.25
CA ALA A 152 -8.80 17.51 -4.24
C ALA A 152 -9.15 16.93 -2.86
N ILE A 153 -9.30 15.62 -2.77
CA ILE A 153 -9.51 14.94 -1.49
C ILE A 153 -8.22 14.78 -0.68
N ALA A 154 -7.10 14.68 -1.37
CA ALA A 154 -5.81 14.52 -0.74
C ALA A 154 -4.83 15.53 -1.34
N ASP A 155 -3.88 15.99 -0.52
CA ASP A 155 -2.83 16.92 -0.92
C ASP A 155 -1.86 16.33 -1.98
N HIS A 156 -2.06 15.08 -2.43
CA HIS A 156 -1.13 14.36 -3.28
C HIS A 156 -1.74 13.72 -4.55
N HIS A 157 -3.06 13.62 -4.66
CA HIS A 157 -3.75 13.10 -5.86
C HIS A 157 -5.17 13.65 -5.99
N PHE A 158 -5.79 13.47 -7.15
CA PHE A 158 -7.22 13.64 -7.36
C PHE A 158 -7.78 12.37 -8.03
N ALA A 159 -9.08 12.13 -7.88
CA ALA A 159 -9.74 10.98 -8.47
C ALA A 159 -10.59 11.37 -9.66
N MET A 160 -10.45 10.64 -10.75
CA MET A 160 -11.26 10.79 -11.96
C MET A 160 -11.92 9.47 -12.33
N ARG A 161 -13.11 9.57 -12.86
CA ARG A 161 -13.87 8.39 -13.28
C ARG A 161 -14.35 8.52 -14.71
N ARG A 162 -14.34 7.42 -15.43
CA ARG A 162 -14.93 7.31 -16.76
C ARG A 162 -16.29 6.64 -16.69
N LYS A 163 -17.21 6.92 -17.62
CA LYS A 163 -18.58 6.34 -17.64
C LYS A 163 -18.58 4.80 -17.61
N ASN A 164 -17.55 4.16 -18.15
CA ASN A 164 -17.37 2.69 -18.12
C ASN A 164 -16.93 2.13 -16.76
N GLY A 165 -16.82 2.97 -15.72
CA GLY A 165 -16.52 2.55 -14.36
C GLY A 165 -15.05 2.50 -13.98
N PHE A 166 -14.10 2.82 -14.88
CA PHE A 166 -12.70 2.91 -14.54
C PHE A 166 -12.44 4.13 -13.63
N CYS A 167 -11.60 3.92 -12.63
CA CYS A 167 -11.13 4.95 -11.70
C CYS A 167 -9.64 5.20 -11.94
N LEU A 168 -9.26 6.48 -12.10
CA LEU A 168 -7.89 6.93 -12.28
C LEU A 168 -7.53 7.90 -11.15
N GLU A 169 -6.39 7.66 -10.52
CA GLU A 169 -5.83 8.52 -9.47
C GLU A 169 -4.48 9.10 -9.92
N PRO A 170 -4.48 10.26 -10.59
CA PRO A 170 -3.24 10.99 -10.90
C PRO A 170 -2.63 11.55 -9.61
N HIS A 171 -1.43 11.10 -9.28
CA HIS A 171 -0.64 11.55 -8.15
C HIS A 171 0.31 12.68 -8.55
N PHE A 172 0.40 13.74 -7.75
CA PHE A 172 1.38 14.82 -7.91
C PHE A 172 2.66 14.56 -7.12
N THR A 173 2.55 13.74 -6.07
CA THR A 173 3.66 13.28 -5.25
C THR A 173 3.51 11.79 -4.98
N LEU A 174 4.61 11.09 -4.68
CA LEU A 174 4.51 9.70 -4.23
C LEU A 174 3.92 9.64 -2.81
N PRO A 175 2.98 8.72 -2.56
CA PRO A 175 2.40 8.53 -1.25
C PRO A 175 3.48 8.29 -0.18
N ASN A 176 3.35 8.99 0.96
CA ASN A 176 4.26 8.86 2.11
C ASN A 176 5.72 9.31 1.87
N PHE A 177 6.01 10.05 0.78
CA PHE A 177 7.30 10.69 0.54
C PHE A 177 7.26 12.20 0.85
N ASN A 178 6.52 12.58 1.89
CA ASN A 178 6.36 13.97 2.29
C ASN A 178 7.71 14.61 2.66
N GLY A 179 7.91 15.86 2.22
CA GLY A 179 9.14 16.61 2.49
C GLY A 179 10.30 16.33 1.54
N ILE A 180 10.14 15.37 0.61
CA ILE A 180 11.14 15.10 -0.42
C ILE A 180 10.73 15.85 -1.69
N PRO A 181 11.64 16.62 -2.31
CA PRO A 181 11.34 17.31 -3.56
C PRO A 181 10.93 16.31 -4.65
N VAL A 182 9.75 16.52 -5.25
CA VAL A 182 9.18 15.59 -6.25
C VAL A 182 10.13 15.39 -7.43
N ARG A 183 10.87 16.44 -7.85
CA ARG A 183 11.85 16.37 -8.93
C ARG A 183 13.01 15.43 -8.62
N GLU A 184 13.42 15.34 -7.34
CA GLU A 184 14.49 14.41 -6.94
C GLU A 184 14.01 12.95 -7.00
N LEU A 185 12.78 12.71 -6.55
CA LEU A 185 12.16 11.38 -6.69
C LEU A 185 11.98 11.00 -8.17
N TRP A 186 11.64 11.96 -9.03
CA TRP A 186 11.42 11.69 -10.46
C TRP A 186 12.68 11.27 -11.20
N LYS A 187 13.87 11.63 -10.73
CA LYS A 187 15.15 11.15 -11.29
C LYS A 187 15.30 9.62 -11.21
N GLU A 188 14.52 8.99 -10.34
CA GLU A 188 14.47 7.52 -10.19
C GLU A 188 13.44 6.87 -11.12
N CYS A 189 12.79 7.64 -12.00
CA CYS A 189 11.94 7.12 -13.06
C CYS A 189 12.75 6.87 -14.32
N ILE A 190 12.53 5.72 -14.93
CA ILE A 190 13.24 5.26 -16.14
C ILE A 190 12.23 5.27 -17.29
N PRO A 191 12.48 6.00 -18.40
CA PRO A 191 11.58 5.92 -19.55
C PRO A 191 11.54 4.47 -20.08
N ILE A 192 10.36 3.99 -20.43
CA ILE A 192 10.21 2.62 -20.95
C ILE A 192 10.81 2.44 -22.34
N GLN A 193 10.90 3.55 -23.10
CA GLN A 193 11.58 3.66 -24.39
C GLN A 193 12.19 5.06 -24.47
N GLU A 194 13.23 5.22 -25.27
CA GLU A 194 13.84 6.52 -25.49
C GLU A 194 12.80 7.52 -26.04
N GLY A 195 12.70 8.69 -25.41
CA GLY A 195 11.74 9.74 -25.78
C GLY A 195 10.29 9.49 -25.35
N ALA A 196 9.97 8.35 -24.73
CA ALA A 196 8.62 8.06 -24.27
C ALA A 196 8.21 8.95 -23.08
N CYS A 197 6.93 9.33 -23.03
CA CYS A 197 6.36 10.01 -21.86
C CYS A 197 6.03 9.01 -20.73
N ARG A 198 5.81 7.74 -21.06
CA ARG A 198 5.60 6.68 -20.08
C ARG A 198 6.94 6.25 -19.48
N HIS A 199 6.99 6.25 -18.15
CA HIS A 199 8.14 5.84 -17.36
C HIS A 199 7.77 4.64 -16.48
N ALA A 200 8.79 4.01 -15.90
CA ALA A 200 8.66 3.04 -14.83
C ALA A 200 9.50 3.50 -13.63
N LEU A 201 9.07 3.16 -12.41
CA LEU A 201 9.93 3.36 -11.24
C LEU A 201 11.15 2.47 -11.33
N SER A 202 12.32 2.96 -10.90
CA SER A 202 13.45 2.06 -10.63
C SER A 202 13.03 0.98 -9.63
N PRO A 203 13.59 -0.24 -9.71
CA PRO A 203 13.25 -1.31 -8.78
C PRO A 203 13.37 -0.89 -7.31
N GLU A 204 14.39 -0.09 -6.99
CA GLU A 204 14.67 0.40 -5.64
C GLU A 204 13.59 1.37 -5.16
N LEU A 205 13.20 2.34 -6.01
CA LEU A 205 12.13 3.27 -5.66
C LEU A 205 10.78 2.58 -5.56
N ASN A 206 10.49 1.60 -6.42
CA ASN A 206 9.27 0.80 -6.34
C ASN A 206 9.20 -0.01 -5.04
N LEU A 207 10.32 -0.62 -4.63
CA LEU A 207 10.43 -1.32 -3.37
C LEU A 207 10.17 -0.39 -2.18
N LEU A 208 10.79 0.80 -2.18
CA LEU A 208 10.55 1.81 -1.15
C LEU A 208 9.10 2.31 -1.14
N LEU A 209 8.49 2.51 -2.31
CA LEU A 209 7.09 2.92 -2.41
C LEU A 209 6.17 1.88 -1.79
N LEU A 210 6.34 0.61 -2.12
CA LEU A 210 5.55 -0.49 -1.55
C LEU A 210 5.72 -0.58 -0.04
N TYR A 211 6.96 -0.52 0.43
CA TYR A 211 7.28 -0.56 1.85
C TYR A 211 6.63 0.61 2.60
N ARG A 212 6.82 1.84 2.13
CA ARG A 212 6.31 3.05 2.80
C ARG A 212 4.79 3.19 2.71
N HIS A 213 4.21 2.85 1.59
CA HIS A 213 2.76 2.91 1.41
C HIS A 213 2.05 1.97 2.38
N ASN A 214 2.60 0.78 2.56
CA ASN A 214 2.02 -0.20 3.47
C ASN A 214 2.38 0.06 4.94
N ASN A 215 3.48 0.74 5.27
CA ASN A 215 3.85 1.03 6.66
C ASN A 215 2.76 1.76 7.46
N ILE A 216 2.02 2.65 6.80
CA ILE A 216 0.89 3.36 7.44
C ILE A 216 -0.35 2.46 7.49
N ASP A 217 -0.56 1.62 6.48
CA ASP A 217 -1.70 0.73 6.38
C ASP A 217 -1.48 -0.61 7.12
N PHE A 218 -0.24 -0.97 7.51
CA PHE A 218 0.04 -2.15 8.31
C PHE A 218 -0.82 -2.24 9.57
N PHE A 219 -0.97 -1.09 10.24
CA PHE A 219 -1.70 -1.01 11.48
C PHE A 219 -3.20 -0.74 11.26
N ARG A 220 -3.61 -0.41 10.05
CA ARG A 220 -5.01 -0.10 9.72
C ARG A 220 -5.76 -1.26 9.08
N LYS A 221 -5.05 -2.10 8.32
CA LYS A 221 -5.63 -3.23 7.61
C LYS A 221 -4.55 -4.28 7.46
N SER A 222 -4.71 -5.44 8.04
CA SER A 222 -3.76 -6.55 7.90
C SER A 222 -3.71 -7.06 6.45
N ASN A 223 -2.97 -6.35 5.60
CA ASN A 223 -2.73 -6.74 4.21
C ASN A 223 -1.34 -7.35 4.04
N LEU A 224 -0.81 -7.91 5.13
CA LEU A 224 0.51 -8.53 5.16
C LEU A 224 0.73 -9.57 4.06
N PRO A 225 -0.19 -10.52 3.80
CA PRO A 225 0.02 -11.50 2.72
C PRO A 225 0.17 -10.86 1.35
N LYS A 226 -0.60 -9.84 1.07
CA LYS A 226 -0.52 -9.09 -0.19
C LYS A 226 0.79 -8.33 -0.31
N LEU A 227 1.26 -7.70 0.77
CA LEU A 227 2.56 -7.01 0.78
C LEU A 227 3.71 -8.00 0.58
N LEU A 228 3.72 -9.13 1.29
CA LEU A 228 4.75 -10.16 1.14
C LEU A 228 4.77 -10.71 -0.28
N ALA A 229 3.59 -10.90 -0.89
CA ALA A 229 3.47 -11.30 -2.30
C ALA A 229 4.01 -10.21 -3.23
N ASP A 230 3.58 -8.94 -3.08
CA ASP A 230 4.01 -7.83 -3.91
C ASP A 230 5.54 -7.64 -3.87
N LEU A 231 6.14 -7.65 -2.68
CA LEU A 231 7.58 -7.55 -2.49
C LEU A 231 8.32 -8.80 -3.01
N GLY A 232 7.80 -9.98 -2.73
CA GLY A 232 8.40 -11.24 -3.18
C GLY A 232 8.44 -11.32 -4.71
N PHE A 233 7.36 -10.95 -5.40
CA PHE A 233 7.34 -10.89 -6.86
C PHE A 233 8.24 -9.79 -7.41
N LEU A 234 8.28 -8.61 -6.78
CA LEU A 234 9.18 -7.53 -7.19
C LEU A 234 10.65 -7.97 -7.10
N LEU A 235 11.07 -8.58 -6.00
CA LEU A 235 12.43 -9.09 -5.81
C LEU A 235 12.79 -10.23 -6.77
N LYS A 236 11.79 -11.00 -7.20
CA LYS A 236 11.98 -12.08 -8.17
C LYS A 236 12.07 -11.56 -9.61
N SER A 237 11.28 -10.55 -9.95
CA SER A 237 11.18 -9.99 -11.32
C SER A 237 12.26 -8.95 -11.63
N SER A 238 12.92 -8.39 -10.60
CA SER A 238 13.81 -7.25 -10.74
C SER A 238 15.12 -7.46 -9.96
N ARG A 239 16.24 -7.00 -10.54
CA ARG A 239 17.49 -6.91 -9.80
C ARG A 239 17.50 -5.63 -8.97
N ILE A 240 17.62 -5.76 -7.66
CA ILE A 240 17.76 -4.64 -6.73
C ILE A 240 19.25 -4.32 -6.57
N ASN A 241 19.61 -3.06 -6.78
CA ASN A 241 20.92 -2.54 -6.38
C ASN A 241 20.83 -2.09 -4.90
N TRP A 242 21.33 -2.92 -3.99
CA TRP A 242 21.25 -2.68 -2.55
C TRP A 242 21.98 -1.43 -2.09
N GLU A 243 23.10 -1.08 -2.72
CA GLU A 243 23.82 0.16 -2.42
C GLU A 243 23.00 1.39 -2.85
N LYS A 244 22.38 1.33 -4.03
CA LYS A 244 21.46 2.37 -4.48
C LYS A 244 20.27 2.49 -3.53
N LEU A 245 19.68 1.38 -3.13
CA LEU A 245 18.58 1.37 -2.16
C LEU A 245 19.00 2.05 -0.84
N ALA A 246 20.17 1.70 -0.31
CA ALA A 246 20.68 2.32 0.91
C ALA A 246 20.89 3.83 0.75
N ARG A 247 21.46 4.27 -0.40
CA ARG A 247 21.59 5.71 -0.71
C ARG A 247 20.24 6.42 -0.78
N LEU A 248 19.23 5.80 -1.41
CA LEU A 248 17.89 6.37 -1.49
C LEU A 248 17.25 6.47 -0.10
N CYS A 249 17.37 5.43 0.73
CA CYS A 249 16.90 5.47 2.12
C CYS A 249 17.53 6.62 2.90
N TRP A 250 18.84 6.81 2.75
CA TRP A 250 19.57 7.91 3.37
C TRP A 250 19.10 9.27 2.85
N SER A 251 19.14 9.47 1.52
CA SER A 251 18.81 10.75 0.88
C SER A 251 17.37 11.18 1.15
N PHE A 252 16.46 10.23 1.20
CA PHE A 252 15.04 10.47 1.43
C PHE A 252 14.65 10.38 2.91
N ARG A 253 15.61 10.18 3.80
CA ARG A 253 15.37 10.02 5.24
C ARG A 253 14.23 9.06 5.53
N CYS A 254 14.20 7.96 4.82
CA CYS A 254 13.18 6.92 4.98
C CYS A 254 13.81 5.66 5.59
N GLY A 255 13.05 4.98 6.44
CA GLY A 255 13.48 3.71 7.00
C GLY A 255 13.80 2.69 5.92
N SER A 256 14.83 1.88 6.15
CA SER A 256 15.19 0.77 5.27
C SER A 256 14.13 -0.35 5.35
N PRO A 257 13.75 -0.98 4.24
CA PRO A 257 12.93 -2.20 4.24
C PRO A 257 13.66 -3.41 4.84
N GLU A 258 14.94 -3.27 5.18
CA GLU A 258 15.79 -4.32 5.73
C GLU A 258 15.18 -4.96 6.99
N LEU A 259 14.57 -4.15 7.86
CA LEU A 259 13.90 -4.65 9.06
C LEU A 259 12.73 -5.59 8.72
N LEU A 260 11.97 -5.31 7.67
CA LEU A 260 10.92 -6.20 7.18
C LEU A 260 11.51 -7.50 6.63
N PHE A 261 12.63 -7.43 5.92
CA PHE A 261 13.31 -8.61 5.41
C PHE A 261 13.86 -9.49 6.52
N GLN A 262 14.38 -8.90 7.58
CA GLN A 262 14.81 -9.63 8.77
C GLN A 262 13.62 -10.20 9.58
N ALA A 263 12.47 -9.50 9.59
CA ALA A 263 11.25 -9.98 10.23
C ALA A 263 10.66 -11.23 9.53
N PHE A 264 10.85 -11.34 8.20
CA PHE A 264 10.34 -12.42 7.36
C PHE A 264 11.45 -13.02 6.47
N PRO A 265 12.52 -13.56 7.05
CA PRO A 265 13.68 -14.04 6.28
C PRO A 265 13.31 -15.16 5.33
N GLU A 266 12.31 -15.98 5.65
CA GLU A 266 11.81 -17.05 4.79
C GLU A 266 11.34 -16.59 3.41
N PHE A 267 10.95 -15.31 3.26
CA PHE A 267 10.58 -14.70 1.97
C PHE A 267 11.75 -13.99 1.30
N PHE A 268 12.74 -13.54 2.06
CA PHE A 268 13.73 -12.58 1.63
C PHE A 268 15.18 -13.02 1.89
N LEU A 269 15.44 -14.32 1.97
CA LEU A 269 16.75 -14.91 2.31
C LEU A 269 17.94 -14.30 1.54
N LYS A 270 17.74 -13.93 0.26
CA LYS A 270 18.78 -13.31 -0.56
C LYS A 270 18.97 -11.81 -0.28
N ALA A 271 18.02 -11.19 0.39
CA ALA A 271 18.00 -9.76 0.67
C ALA A 271 18.34 -9.44 2.13
N ALA A 272 18.16 -10.40 3.05
CA ALA A 272 18.47 -10.23 4.45
C ALA A 272 19.99 -10.23 4.67
N LYS A 273 20.51 -9.17 5.27
CA LYS A 273 21.89 -9.14 5.77
C LYS A 273 22.01 -9.92 7.07
N PRO A 274 23.24 -10.37 7.45
CA PRO A 274 23.47 -10.98 8.76
C PRO A 274 22.95 -10.09 9.89
N GLU A 275 22.27 -10.71 10.85
CA GLU A 275 21.66 -10.00 11.97
C GLU A 275 22.70 -9.40 12.91
N GLU A 276 22.62 -8.09 13.13
CA GLU A 276 23.16 -7.47 14.34
C GLU A 276 22.16 -7.70 15.50
N LYS A 277 22.66 -7.89 16.73
CA LYS A 277 21.83 -8.24 17.91
C LYS A 277 20.62 -7.32 18.12
N HIS A 278 20.80 -6.03 17.91
CA HIS A 278 19.73 -5.03 18.06
C HIS A 278 18.71 -5.06 16.91
N SER A 279 19.14 -5.39 15.69
CA SER A 279 18.23 -5.54 14.55
C SER A 279 17.33 -6.75 14.68
N ALA A 280 17.84 -7.85 15.23
CA ALA A 280 17.07 -9.07 15.48
C ALA A 280 15.91 -8.86 16.47
N GLU A 281 16.11 -8.05 17.51
CA GLU A 281 15.05 -7.74 18.47
C GLU A 281 13.96 -6.85 17.84
N ALA A 282 14.34 -5.83 17.09
CA ALA A 282 13.42 -4.99 16.35
C ALA A 282 12.65 -5.78 15.28
N ALA A 283 13.32 -6.69 14.58
CA ALA A 283 12.69 -7.57 13.59
C ALA A 283 11.64 -8.51 14.22
N ARG A 284 11.96 -9.12 15.38
CA ARG A 284 10.99 -9.92 16.14
C ARG A 284 9.79 -9.08 16.61
N ALA A 285 10.03 -7.85 17.08
CA ALA A 285 8.96 -6.95 17.47
C ALA A 285 8.06 -6.59 16.28
N LEU A 286 8.64 -6.26 15.12
CA LEU A 286 7.90 -5.97 13.90
C LEU A 286 7.08 -7.18 13.44
N ARG A 287 7.69 -8.38 13.40
CA ARG A 287 7.00 -9.63 13.05
C ARG A 287 5.80 -9.89 13.97
N SER A 288 6.00 -9.74 15.28
CA SER A 288 4.92 -9.92 16.26
C SER A 288 3.73 -8.98 16.01
N ILE A 289 4.00 -7.70 15.72
CA ILE A 289 2.95 -6.72 15.43
C ILE A 289 2.23 -7.04 14.11
N LEU A 290 2.97 -7.44 13.07
CA LEU A 290 2.39 -7.69 11.76
C LEU A 290 1.56 -8.99 11.70
N LEU A 291 1.90 -9.98 12.50
CA LEU A 291 1.14 -11.22 12.61
C LEU A 291 -0.11 -11.08 13.48
N ALA A 292 -0.04 -10.27 14.54
CA ALA A 292 -1.16 -9.96 15.41
C ALA A 292 -1.28 -8.43 15.56
N PRO A 293 -1.78 -7.73 14.54
CA PRO A 293 -1.89 -6.29 14.59
C PRO A 293 -2.89 -5.89 15.68
N PRO A 294 -2.57 -4.82 16.44
CA PRO A 294 -3.50 -4.31 17.44
C PRO A 294 -4.77 -3.78 16.78
N GLN A 295 -5.86 -3.73 17.52
CA GLN A 295 -7.06 -3.06 17.05
C GLN A 295 -6.73 -1.62 16.64
N PHE A 296 -7.36 -1.14 15.57
CA PHE A 296 -7.10 0.18 15.00
C PHE A 296 -7.21 1.31 16.06
N GLU A 297 -8.16 1.18 16.97
CA GLU A 297 -8.36 2.12 18.07
C GLU A 297 -7.15 2.17 19.01
N THR A 298 -6.54 1.04 19.32
CA THR A 298 -5.32 0.95 20.15
C THR A 298 -4.14 1.62 19.44
N TYR A 299 -3.97 1.41 18.14
CA TYR A 299 -2.93 2.08 17.36
C TYR A 299 -3.11 3.60 17.31
N GLU A 300 -4.33 4.08 17.01
CA GLU A 300 -4.61 5.53 17.02
C GLU A 300 -4.36 6.15 18.40
N LEU A 301 -4.66 5.43 19.47
CA LEU A 301 -4.37 5.82 20.84
C LEU A 301 -2.90 6.11 21.04
N ILE A 302 -2.05 5.14 20.71
CA ILE A 302 -0.61 5.23 20.93
C ILE A 302 0.00 6.35 20.08
N MET A 303 -0.38 6.44 18.81
CA MET A 303 0.13 7.50 17.93
C MET A 303 -0.32 8.87 18.41
N ASN A 304 -1.55 8.98 18.93
CA ASN A 304 -2.02 10.22 19.53
C ASN A 304 -1.29 10.57 20.82
N ALA A 305 -0.99 9.60 21.68
CA ALA A 305 -0.25 9.82 22.92
C ALA A 305 1.21 10.24 22.67
N ARG A 306 1.89 9.60 21.70
CA ARG A 306 3.29 9.90 21.35
C ARG A 306 3.49 11.28 20.72
N HIS A 307 2.56 11.69 19.86
CA HIS A 307 2.66 12.95 19.13
C HIS A 307 1.81 14.06 19.75
N ARG A 308 1.26 13.83 20.95
CA ARG A 308 0.41 14.77 21.66
C ARG A 308 1.09 16.12 21.79
N PHE A 309 0.39 17.18 21.31
CA PHE A 309 0.89 18.56 21.29
C PHE A 309 2.07 18.86 20.35
N SER A 310 2.56 17.91 19.56
CA SER A 310 3.51 18.26 18.50
C SER A 310 2.85 19.10 17.41
N TRP A 311 3.63 19.94 16.72
CA TRP A 311 3.12 20.75 15.60
C TRP A 311 2.54 19.87 14.46
N GLU A 312 3.13 18.71 14.19
CA GLU A 312 2.61 17.74 13.19
C GLU A 312 1.28 17.12 13.63
N TRP A 313 1.12 16.85 14.91
CA TRP A 313 -0.15 16.39 15.48
C TRP A 313 -1.26 17.44 15.28
N TRP A 314 -0.99 18.71 15.60
CA TRP A 314 -1.91 19.81 15.37
C TRP A 314 -2.22 20.02 13.89
N LYS A 315 -1.21 20.04 13.01
CA LYS A 315 -1.39 20.13 11.56
C LYS A 315 -2.33 19.05 11.03
N THR A 316 -2.11 17.81 11.42
CA THR A 316 -2.93 16.67 10.94
C THR A 316 -4.38 16.84 11.38
N ARG A 317 -4.61 17.28 12.62
CA ARG A 317 -5.96 17.51 13.13
C ARG A 317 -6.66 18.70 12.51
N LEU A 318 -5.94 19.79 12.34
CA LEU A 318 -6.46 20.97 11.63
C LEU A 318 -6.80 20.66 10.17
N ARG A 319 -5.99 19.83 9.49
CA ARG A 319 -6.31 19.35 8.14
C ARG A 319 -7.59 18.51 8.11
N CYS A 320 -7.77 17.61 9.08
CA CYS A 320 -9.00 16.82 9.19
C CYS A 320 -10.25 17.67 9.49
N LEU A 321 -10.06 18.88 10.00
CA LEU A 321 -11.13 19.83 10.31
C LEU A 321 -11.44 20.80 9.18
N ARG A 322 -10.68 20.78 8.08
CA ARG A 322 -11.01 21.61 6.90
C ARG A 322 -12.42 21.28 6.43
N PRO A 323 -13.25 22.29 6.14
CA PRO A 323 -14.64 22.08 5.71
C PRO A 323 -14.78 21.11 4.55
N ASP A 324 -13.84 21.16 3.59
CA ASP A 324 -13.84 20.27 2.41
C ASP A 324 -13.69 18.79 2.79
N ASN A 325 -12.80 18.47 3.73
CA ASN A 325 -12.57 17.09 4.19
C ASN A 325 -13.80 16.55 4.95
N VAL A 326 -14.43 17.38 5.76
CA VAL A 326 -15.67 17.02 6.50
C VAL A 326 -16.84 16.90 5.53
N ARG A 327 -16.96 17.79 4.54
CA ARG A 327 -17.98 17.73 3.49
C ARG A 327 -17.89 16.44 2.68
N LEU A 328 -16.67 16.00 2.34
CA LEU A 328 -16.44 14.73 1.66
C LEU A 328 -16.89 13.53 2.49
N LYS A 329 -16.59 13.53 3.79
CA LYS A 329 -17.04 12.48 4.70
C LYS A 329 -18.58 12.46 4.78
N TYR A 330 -19.20 13.62 4.86
CA TYR A 330 -20.66 13.79 4.86
C TYR A 330 -21.27 13.21 3.57
N LEU A 331 -20.76 13.57 2.40
CA LEU A 331 -21.24 13.06 1.12
C LEU A 331 -21.02 11.56 0.95
N LYS A 332 -19.87 11.03 1.41
CA LYS A 332 -19.59 9.58 1.39
C LYS A 332 -20.54 8.76 2.26
N GLN A 333 -21.07 9.36 3.32
CA GLN A 333 -22.02 8.69 4.23
C GLN A 333 -23.48 8.81 3.76
N ASN A 334 -23.75 9.44 2.57
CA ASN A 334 -25.10 9.67 2.04
C ASN A 334 -26.06 10.31 3.07
N GLN A 335 -25.56 11.26 3.87
CA GLN A 335 -26.39 11.90 4.88
C GLN A 335 -27.26 12.99 4.27
N SER A 336 -28.55 12.97 4.55
CA SER A 336 -29.55 13.94 4.10
C SER A 336 -29.80 15.09 5.09
N GLY A 337 -28.97 15.20 6.12
CA GLY A 337 -29.15 16.18 7.19
C GLY A 337 -28.40 17.51 6.95
N ASN A 338 -28.41 18.38 7.94
CA ASN A 338 -27.70 19.66 7.90
C ASN A 338 -26.21 19.44 8.07
N PHE A 339 -25.45 19.89 7.06
CA PHE A 339 -23.97 19.76 7.03
C PHE A 339 -23.29 20.45 8.23
N ALA A 340 -23.77 21.61 8.67
CA ALA A 340 -23.21 22.31 9.82
C ALA A 340 -23.32 21.50 11.12
N LEU A 341 -24.47 20.85 11.35
CA LEU A 341 -24.66 19.95 12.48
C LEU A 341 -23.74 18.72 12.38
N PHE A 342 -23.59 18.15 11.19
CA PHE A 342 -22.65 17.04 10.98
C PHE A 342 -21.21 17.48 11.25
N TYR A 343 -20.81 18.67 10.79
CA TYR A 343 -19.49 19.24 11.04
C TYR A 343 -19.21 19.39 12.54
N CYS A 344 -20.14 20.00 13.27
CA CYS A 344 -20.04 20.15 14.72
C CYS A 344 -19.97 18.80 15.45
N HIS A 345 -20.80 17.85 15.06
CA HIS A 345 -20.80 16.50 15.64
C HIS A 345 -19.48 15.75 15.35
N ASP A 346 -18.97 15.78 14.12
CA ASP A 346 -17.70 15.14 13.77
C ASP A 346 -16.51 15.79 14.50
N PHE A 347 -16.54 17.11 14.68
CA PHE A 347 -15.57 17.86 15.48
C PHE A 347 -15.60 17.44 16.95
N LEU A 348 -16.78 17.47 17.57
CA LEU A 348 -16.97 17.09 18.98
C LEU A 348 -16.59 15.63 19.21
N LYS A 349 -16.95 14.73 18.30
CA LYS A 349 -16.57 13.32 18.37
C LYS A 349 -15.06 13.13 18.32
N LYS A 350 -14.36 13.87 17.45
CA LYS A 350 -12.89 13.82 17.36
C LYS A 350 -12.23 14.41 18.61
N LEU A 351 -12.77 15.49 19.15
CA LEU A 351 -12.31 16.11 20.39
C LEU A 351 -12.52 15.16 21.58
N TYR A 352 -13.72 14.61 21.71
CA TYR A 352 -14.09 13.65 22.74
C TYR A 352 -13.18 12.40 22.70
N ASN A 353 -13.03 11.79 21.55
CA ASN A 353 -12.11 10.66 21.39
C ASN A 353 -10.67 11.05 21.76
N SER A 354 -10.23 12.27 21.43
CA SER A 354 -8.88 12.73 21.77
C SER A 354 -8.66 12.93 23.26
N VAL A 355 -9.71 13.26 24.01
CA VAL A 355 -9.66 13.51 25.46
C VAL A 355 -9.86 12.22 26.25
N LEU A 356 -10.87 11.41 25.91
CA LEU A 356 -11.17 10.15 26.62
C LEU A 356 -10.07 9.11 26.44
N PHE A 357 -9.52 9.02 25.26
CA PHE A 357 -8.43 8.09 24.98
C PHE A 357 -7.17 8.37 25.81
N SER A 358 -7.02 9.58 26.34
CA SER A 358 -5.90 9.88 27.23
C SER A 358 -6.08 9.32 28.63
N ALA A 359 -7.32 8.95 29.02
CA ALA A 359 -7.63 8.44 30.35
C ALA A 359 -7.60 6.89 30.42
N GLN A 360 -7.72 6.19 29.29
CA GLN A 360 -7.74 4.72 29.22
C GLN A 360 -6.36 4.07 28.98
N SER A 361 -5.30 4.83 28.87
CA SER A 361 -3.97 4.39 28.43
C SER A 361 -3.12 3.64 29.47
N SER A 362 -3.70 2.97 30.44
CA SER A 362 -2.96 2.26 31.50
C SER A 362 -2.97 0.73 31.39
N SER A 363 -3.33 0.14 30.23
CA SER A 363 -3.33 -1.30 30.08
C SER A 363 -1.91 -1.84 29.80
N ALA A 364 -1.58 -3.01 30.36
CA ALA A 364 -0.31 -3.68 30.12
C ALA A 364 -0.06 -3.94 28.62
N GLU A 365 -1.11 -4.21 27.83
CA GLU A 365 -1.06 -4.40 26.37
C GLU A 365 -0.58 -3.13 25.65
N LEU A 366 -1.04 -1.96 26.10
CA LEU A 366 -0.62 -0.68 25.55
C LEU A 366 0.87 -0.43 25.78
N ALA A 367 1.36 -0.71 26.98
CA ALA A 367 2.76 -0.58 27.35
C ALA A 367 3.65 -1.56 26.57
N GLU A 368 3.19 -2.81 26.39
CA GLU A 368 3.91 -3.80 25.58
C GLU A 368 4.01 -3.38 24.11
N PHE A 369 2.90 -2.89 23.54
CA PHE A 369 2.91 -2.42 22.16
C PHE A 369 3.77 -1.17 21.98
N GLN A 370 3.75 -0.22 22.93
CA GLN A 370 4.65 0.94 22.93
C GLN A 370 6.12 0.53 22.93
N ASN A 371 6.50 -0.42 23.77
CA ASN A 371 7.85 -0.95 23.84
C ASN A 371 8.28 -1.60 22.51
N LYS A 372 7.38 -2.36 21.87
CA LYS A 372 7.63 -2.92 20.53
C LYS A 372 7.88 -1.84 19.48
N LEU A 373 7.06 -0.78 19.48
CA LEU A 373 7.23 0.35 18.56
C LEU A 373 8.55 1.10 18.79
N GLU A 374 8.94 1.33 20.05
CA GLU A 374 10.21 1.99 20.38
C GLU A 374 11.42 1.24 19.84
N LYS A 375 11.43 -0.08 19.93
CA LYS A 375 12.49 -0.92 19.35
C LYS A 375 12.57 -0.77 17.82
N ILE A 376 11.42 -0.72 17.15
CA ILE A 376 11.33 -0.55 15.71
C ILE A 376 11.81 0.84 15.29
N GLU A 377 11.37 1.88 16.00
CA GLU A 377 11.76 3.27 15.71
C GLU A 377 13.23 3.54 15.97
N TYR A 378 13.77 3.01 17.06
CA TYR A 378 15.20 3.08 17.37
C TYR A 378 16.03 2.51 16.23
N PHE A 379 15.68 1.32 15.72
CA PHE A 379 16.36 0.72 14.59
C PHE A 379 16.17 1.53 13.29
N SER A 380 14.97 2.02 13.05
CA SER A 380 14.65 2.80 11.84
C SER A 380 15.31 4.20 11.84
N SER A 381 15.59 4.77 13.01
CA SER A 381 16.28 6.06 13.18
C SER A 381 17.81 5.92 13.26
N ALA A 382 18.30 4.78 13.71
CA ALA A 382 19.72 4.44 13.79
C ALA A 382 20.26 3.99 12.41
N VAL A 383 20.12 4.85 11.38
CA VAL A 383 20.87 4.64 10.13
C VAL A 383 22.36 4.81 10.46
N PRO A 384 23.19 3.78 10.27
CA PRO A 384 24.58 3.85 10.68
C PRO A 384 25.30 5.04 10.02
N ASN A 385 25.98 5.83 10.85
CA ASN A 385 26.87 6.90 10.42
C ASN A 385 28.14 6.32 9.75
N HIS A 386 27.99 5.51 8.69
CA HIS A 386 29.13 4.93 7.96
C HIS A 386 29.91 5.93 7.12
N SER A 387 29.62 7.23 7.19
CA SER A 387 30.36 8.27 6.44
C SER A 387 31.28 9.16 7.30
N ARG A 388 31.58 8.77 8.56
CA ARG A 388 32.58 9.50 9.38
C ARG A 388 33.97 8.84 9.44
N GLN A 389 34.22 7.85 8.59
CA GLN A 389 35.57 7.33 8.38
C GLN A 389 35.91 7.38 6.90
N LYS A 390 36.25 8.58 6.42
CA LYS A 390 37.24 8.84 5.38
C LYS A 390 37.63 10.31 5.43
#